data_c35925154649318845d3432c44b8a874
#
_entry.id   c35925154649318845d3432c44b8a874
#
_cell.length_a   1.000
_cell.length_b   1.000
_cell.length_c   1.000
_cell.angle_alpha   90.00
_cell.angle_beta   90.00
_cell.angle_gamma   90.00
#
_symmetry.space_group_name_H-M   'P 1'
#
loop_
_entity.id
_entity.type
_entity.pdbx_description
1 polymer ?
#
loop_
_entity_poly.entity_id
_entity_poly.type
_entity_poly.pdbx_seq_one_letter_code
_entity_poly.pdbx_strand_id
1 'polypeptide(L)'
;MLIETLSVREAREQLPSVLERFRKGDRTPVGVGSHRKTEAVMVPVEVFDELTAERAQSLTQAAASVRAEGFTVGADVQVITERWARGEISTVQMRELVRQLYGAS
;
A
#
# COMPACT_ATOMS: atom_id res chain seq x y z
N MET A 1 -12.92 7.51 8.52
CA MET A 1 -12.34 6.81 9.67
C MET A 1 -11.42 7.75 10.44
N LEU A 2 -11.64 7.84 11.73
CA LEU A 2 -10.80 8.70 12.57
C LEU A 2 -9.60 7.90 13.06
N ILE A 3 -8.42 8.32 12.65
CA ILE A 3 -7.15 7.77 13.11
C ILE A 3 -6.53 8.78 14.04
N GLU A 4 -6.11 8.35 15.23
CA GLU A 4 -5.36 9.20 16.12
C GLU A 4 -4.06 9.62 15.42
N THR A 5 -3.81 10.91 15.33
CA THR A 5 -2.61 11.43 14.69
C THR A 5 -1.69 12.05 15.72
N LEU A 6 -0.48 11.53 15.80
CA LEU A 6 0.58 12.05 16.65
C LEU A 6 1.45 13.00 15.86
N SER A 7 1.96 14.03 16.52
CA SER A 7 3.03 14.85 15.94
C SER A 7 4.29 13.98 15.79
N VAL A 8 5.25 14.44 15.01
CA VAL A 8 6.54 13.74 14.86
C VAL A 8 7.21 13.56 16.23
N ARG A 9 7.15 14.57 17.07
CA ARG A 9 7.73 14.51 18.41
C ARG A 9 7.02 13.48 19.28
N GLU A 10 5.69 13.50 19.30
CA GLU A 10 4.89 12.53 20.07
C GLU A 10 5.11 11.11 19.57
N ALA A 11 5.16 10.93 18.24
CA ALA A 11 5.42 9.63 17.64
C ALA A 11 6.78 9.08 18.08
N ARG A 12 7.80 9.93 18.11
CA ARG A 12 9.14 9.55 18.56
C ARG A 12 9.13 9.13 20.02
N GLU A 13 8.43 9.86 20.88
CA GLU A 13 8.32 9.54 22.30
C GLU A 13 7.50 8.27 22.57
N GLN A 14 6.45 8.05 21.77
CA GLN A 14 5.52 6.95 21.99
C GLN A 14 5.84 5.69 21.17
N LEU A 15 6.84 5.75 20.30
CA LEU A 15 7.16 4.62 19.43
C LEU A 15 7.36 3.29 20.17
N PRO A 16 8.11 3.23 21.29
CA PRO A 16 8.22 1.97 22.02
C PRO A 16 6.90 1.43 22.52
N SER A 17 6.00 2.31 23.00
CA SER A 17 4.66 1.92 23.46
C SER A 17 3.78 1.42 22.31
N VAL A 18 3.85 2.06 21.17
CA VAL A 18 3.09 1.66 19.99
C VAL A 18 3.54 0.28 19.52
N LEU A 19 4.85 0.04 19.43
CA LEU A 19 5.38 -1.25 19.02
C LEU A 19 4.98 -2.36 20.01
N GLU A 20 4.97 -2.05 21.32
CA GLU A 20 4.54 -3.00 22.33
C GLU A 20 3.06 -3.37 22.17
N ARG A 21 2.21 -2.39 21.89
CA ARG A 21 0.79 -2.63 21.61
C ARG A 21 0.62 -3.55 20.39
N PHE A 22 1.39 -3.32 19.34
CA PHE A 22 1.34 -4.15 18.14
C PHE A 22 1.79 -5.59 18.43
N ARG A 23 2.83 -5.77 19.26
CA ARG A 23 3.27 -7.11 19.68
C ARG A 23 2.20 -7.86 20.45
N LYS A 24 1.36 -7.13 21.19
CA LYS A 24 0.25 -7.72 21.97
C LYS A 24 -1.00 -7.98 21.13
N GLY A 25 -0.97 -7.68 19.85
CA GLY A 25 -2.08 -7.97 18.95
C GLY A 25 -2.98 -6.79 18.64
N ASP A 26 -2.67 -5.58 19.12
CA ASP A 26 -3.42 -4.39 18.75
C ASP A 26 -3.18 -4.09 17.27
N ARG A 27 -4.25 -3.96 16.51
CA ARG A 27 -4.21 -3.73 15.07
C ARG A 27 -4.62 -2.31 14.69
N THR A 28 -4.79 -1.44 15.69
CA THR A 28 -5.25 -0.07 15.47
C THR A 28 -4.15 0.77 14.83
N PRO A 29 -4.39 1.36 13.64
CA PRO A 29 -3.40 2.22 13.00
C PRO A 29 -3.13 3.48 13.82
N VAL A 30 -1.90 3.97 13.76
CA VAL A 30 -1.50 5.21 14.42
C VAL A 30 -0.97 6.17 13.35
N GLY A 31 -1.61 7.31 13.20
CA GLY A 31 -1.19 8.34 12.25
C GLY A 31 -0.04 9.18 12.79
N VAL A 32 0.80 9.66 11.88
CA VAL A 32 1.89 10.58 12.19
C VAL A 32 1.81 11.77 11.25
N GLY A 33 1.93 12.97 11.77
CA GLY A 33 1.89 14.17 10.95
C GLY A 33 1.68 15.42 11.81
N SER A 34 0.99 16.39 11.25
CA SER A 34 0.57 17.58 12.00
C SER A 34 -0.85 17.37 12.53
N HIS A 35 -1.28 18.24 13.45
CA HIS A 35 -2.64 18.19 13.99
C HIS A 35 -3.73 18.30 12.93
N ARG A 36 -3.41 18.88 11.78
CA ARG A 36 -4.36 19.11 10.70
C ARG A 36 -4.26 18.11 9.56
N LYS A 37 -3.17 17.35 9.50
CA LYS A 37 -2.93 16.45 8.38
C LYS A 37 -2.10 15.25 8.80
N THR A 38 -2.66 14.07 8.62
CA THR A 38 -1.93 12.81 8.76
C THR A 38 -1.10 12.60 7.51
N GLU A 39 0.22 12.48 7.66
CA GLU A 39 1.14 12.30 6.54
C GLU A 39 1.55 10.86 6.35
N ALA A 40 1.56 10.09 7.43
CA ALA A 40 1.93 8.69 7.41
C ALA A 40 1.12 7.93 8.45
N VAL A 41 1.06 6.63 8.31
CA VAL A 41 0.35 5.75 9.25
C VAL A 41 1.25 4.60 9.62
N MET A 42 1.36 4.32 10.91
CA MET A 42 2.04 3.13 11.42
C MET A 42 1.02 2.03 11.60
N VAL A 43 1.31 0.85 11.07
CA VAL A 43 0.45 -0.34 11.23
C VAL A 43 1.32 -1.54 11.60
N PRO A 44 0.76 -2.55 12.29
CA PRO A 44 1.49 -3.79 12.50
C PRO A 44 1.89 -4.42 11.18
N VAL A 45 3.03 -5.12 11.16
CA VAL A 45 3.53 -5.75 9.93
C VAL A 45 2.52 -6.75 9.36
N GLU A 46 1.76 -7.44 10.20
CA GLU A 46 0.73 -8.38 9.77
C GLU A 46 -0.37 -7.69 8.96
N VAL A 47 -0.75 -6.48 9.36
CA VAL A 47 -1.75 -5.68 8.63
C VAL A 47 -1.21 -5.27 7.26
N PHE A 48 0.03 -4.81 7.21
CA PHE A 48 0.68 -4.46 5.96
C PHE A 48 0.77 -5.67 5.03
N ASP A 49 1.16 -6.83 5.56
CA ASP A 49 1.26 -8.07 4.77
C ASP A 49 -0.09 -8.49 4.21
N GLU A 50 -1.15 -8.38 5.00
CA GLU A 50 -2.51 -8.69 4.54
C GLU A 50 -2.95 -7.77 3.40
N LEU A 51 -2.70 -6.47 3.52
CA LEU A 51 -3.08 -5.50 2.48
C LEU A 51 -2.30 -5.73 1.18
N THR A 52 -1.01 -6.05 1.27
CA THR A 52 -0.20 -6.33 0.08
C THR A 52 -0.55 -7.69 -0.53
N ALA A 53 -0.91 -8.67 0.27
CA ALA A 53 -1.38 -9.96 -0.22
C ALA A 53 -2.67 -9.83 -1.02
N GLU A 54 -3.61 -9.02 -0.55
CA GLU A 54 -4.86 -8.74 -1.27
C GLU A 54 -4.60 -8.11 -2.64
N ARG A 55 -3.67 -7.15 -2.71
CA ARG A 55 -3.28 -6.53 -3.98
C ARG A 55 -2.64 -7.54 -4.93
N ALA A 56 -1.75 -8.37 -4.43
CA ALA A 56 -1.10 -9.41 -5.21
C ALA A 56 -2.12 -10.41 -5.76
N GLN A 57 -3.09 -10.79 -4.95
CA GLN A 57 -4.16 -11.70 -5.35
C GLN A 57 -5.03 -11.07 -6.45
N SER A 58 -5.38 -9.79 -6.33
CA SER A 58 -6.12 -9.06 -7.35
C SER A 58 -5.39 -9.04 -8.69
N LEU A 59 -4.06 -8.84 -8.67
CA LEU A 59 -3.25 -8.88 -9.87
C LEU A 59 -3.23 -10.27 -10.50
N THR A 60 -3.13 -11.32 -9.69
CA THR A 60 -3.15 -12.70 -10.18
C THR A 60 -4.46 -13.02 -10.87
N GLN A 61 -5.58 -12.61 -10.30
CA GLN A 61 -6.90 -12.80 -10.89
C GLN A 61 -7.05 -12.03 -12.20
N ALA A 62 -6.59 -10.77 -12.24
CA ALA A 62 -6.64 -9.95 -13.43
C ALA A 62 -5.79 -10.56 -14.56
N ALA A 63 -4.59 -11.03 -14.25
CA ALA A 63 -3.71 -11.67 -15.23
C ALA A 63 -4.31 -12.97 -15.77
N ALA A 64 -4.95 -13.76 -14.93
CA ALA A 64 -5.63 -14.98 -15.35
C ALA A 64 -6.79 -14.67 -16.29
N SER A 65 -7.57 -13.62 -16.00
CA SER A 65 -8.69 -13.18 -16.84
C SER A 65 -8.20 -12.74 -18.22
N VAL A 66 -7.13 -11.94 -18.26
CA VAL A 66 -6.53 -11.48 -19.53
C VAL A 66 -6.06 -12.66 -20.35
N ARG A 67 -5.39 -13.64 -19.74
CA ARG A 67 -4.93 -14.85 -20.45
C ARG A 67 -6.08 -15.70 -20.97
N ALA A 68 -7.17 -15.79 -20.22
CA ALA A 68 -8.34 -16.52 -20.63
C ALA A 68 -9.00 -15.91 -21.89
N GLU A 69 -8.84 -14.61 -22.07
CA GLU A 69 -9.34 -13.89 -23.25
C GLU A 69 -8.36 -13.92 -24.42
N GLY A 70 -7.22 -14.58 -24.29
CA GLY A 70 -6.21 -14.72 -25.35
C GLY A 70 -5.19 -13.58 -25.40
N PHE A 71 -5.14 -12.74 -24.38
CA PHE A 71 -4.20 -11.64 -24.29
C PHE A 71 -3.05 -11.98 -23.33
N THR A 72 -1.92 -11.31 -23.51
CA THR A 72 -0.79 -11.40 -22.61
C THR A 72 -0.47 -10.04 -22.03
N VAL A 73 -0.06 -10.03 -20.76
CA VAL A 73 0.38 -8.80 -20.11
C VAL A 73 1.86 -8.60 -20.45
N GLY A 74 2.21 -7.41 -20.96
CA GLY A 74 3.59 -7.06 -21.25
C GLY A 74 4.46 -7.06 -20.00
N ALA A 75 5.74 -7.36 -20.15
CA ALA A 75 6.69 -7.41 -19.03
C ALA A 75 6.78 -6.06 -18.31
N ASP A 76 6.72 -4.95 -19.04
CA ASP A 76 6.79 -3.60 -18.48
C ASP A 76 5.60 -3.31 -17.57
N VAL A 77 4.40 -3.68 -17.99
CA VAL A 77 3.18 -3.54 -17.18
C VAL A 77 3.27 -4.42 -15.94
N GLN A 78 3.79 -5.61 -16.09
CA GLN A 78 3.96 -6.55 -14.97
C GLN A 78 4.86 -5.97 -13.88
N VAL A 79 5.98 -5.36 -14.26
CA VAL A 79 6.89 -4.72 -13.30
C VAL A 79 6.16 -3.60 -12.53
N ILE A 80 5.41 -2.76 -13.23
CA ILE A 80 4.67 -1.66 -12.61
C ILE A 80 3.61 -2.19 -11.63
N THR A 81 2.83 -3.18 -12.05
CA THR A 81 1.77 -3.73 -11.21
C THR A 81 2.32 -4.49 -10.00
N GLU A 82 3.48 -5.13 -10.13
CA GLU A 82 4.17 -5.74 -8.99
C GLU A 82 4.63 -4.71 -7.98
N ARG A 83 5.13 -3.56 -8.43
CA ARG A 83 5.49 -2.46 -7.55
C ARG A 83 4.29 -1.92 -6.79
N TRP A 84 3.15 -1.79 -7.47
CA TRP A 84 1.90 -1.43 -6.82
C TRP A 84 1.47 -2.46 -5.78
N ALA A 85 1.58 -3.75 -6.10
CA ALA A 85 1.21 -4.82 -5.18
C ALA A 85 2.08 -4.82 -3.91
N ARG A 86 3.36 -4.44 -4.03
CA ARG A 86 4.27 -4.32 -2.89
C ARG A 86 4.08 -3.03 -2.10
N GLY A 87 3.21 -2.13 -2.54
CA GLY A 87 2.97 -0.85 -1.88
C GLY A 87 4.00 0.23 -2.21
N GLU A 88 4.87 0.01 -3.18
CA GLU A 88 5.91 0.97 -3.57
C GLU A 88 5.36 2.19 -4.31
N ILE A 89 4.24 2.01 -4.99
CA ILE A 89 3.57 3.10 -5.72
C ILE A 89 2.08 3.06 -5.42
N SER A 90 1.44 4.23 -5.54
CA SER A 90 0.00 4.36 -5.36
C SER A 90 -0.77 3.85 -6.59
N THR A 91 -2.07 3.67 -6.45
CA THR A 91 -2.95 3.30 -7.56
C THR A 91 -2.92 4.36 -8.67
N VAL A 92 -2.90 5.64 -8.28
CA VAL A 92 -2.82 6.75 -9.25
C VAL A 92 -1.50 6.70 -10.00
N GLN A 93 -0.39 6.50 -9.30
CA GLN A 93 0.93 6.38 -9.91
C GLN A 93 1.01 5.18 -10.85
N MET A 94 0.46 4.04 -10.44
CA MET A 94 0.43 2.84 -11.27
C MET A 94 -0.31 3.11 -12.59
N ARG A 95 -1.49 3.71 -12.53
CA ARG A 95 -2.29 4.03 -13.70
C ARG A 95 -1.56 4.98 -14.64
N GLU A 96 -0.88 5.98 -14.08
CA GLU A 96 -0.13 6.94 -14.87
C GLU A 96 1.05 6.28 -15.59
N LEU A 97 1.79 5.42 -14.90
CA LEU A 97 2.92 4.70 -15.51
C LEU A 97 2.45 3.75 -16.61
N VAL A 98 1.35 3.06 -16.41
CA VAL A 98 0.77 2.17 -17.44
C VAL A 98 0.33 2.99 -18.65
N ARG A 99 -0.31 4.13 -18.42
CA ARG A 99 -0.75 5.00 -19.49
C ARG A 99 0.44 5.50 -20.33
N GLN A 100 1.55 5.86 -19.69
CA GLN A 100 2.77 6.30 -20.36
C GLN A 100 3.35 5.20 -21.27
N LEU A 101 3.28 3.95 -20.85
CA LEU A 101 3.75 2.82 -21.66
C LEU A 101 2.97 2.63 -22.94
N TYR A 102 1.67 2.89 -22.91
CA TYR A 102 0.81 2.74 -24.10
C TYR A 102 0.75 3.99 -24.95
N GLY A 103 1.59 4.97 -24.64
CA GLY A 103 1.64 6.19 -25.41
C GLY A 103 0.38 7.01 -25.19
N ALA A 104 0.45 8.02 -24.35
CA ALA A 104 -0.64 8.98 -24.21
C ALA A 104 -0.70 9.83 -25.48
N SER A 105 -1.41 9.37 -26.43
CA SER A 105 -1.76 10.23 -27.54
C SER A 105 -3.13 10.82 -27.29
#